data_e96deaa4e6d8ea8bda93b9718c4ff8dc
#
_entry.id   e96deaa4e6d8ea8bda93b9718c4ff8dc
#
_cell.length_a   1.000
_cell.length_b   1.000
_cell.length_c   1.000
_cell.angle_alpha   90.00
_cell.angle_beta   90.00
_cell.angle_gamma   90.00
#
_symmetry.space_group_name_H-M   'P 1'
#
loop_
_entity.id
_entity.type
_entity.pdbx_description
1 polymer ?
#
loop_
_entity_poly.entity_id
_entity_poly.type
_entity_poly.pdbx_seq_one_letter_code
_entity_poly.pdbx_strand_id
1 'polypeptide(L)'
;MESLCEAACALQLLERRGAARYGLGPLGAALLGNPGIAAMVRHHAALYADLGDPLALLRGHDRERRLAHYWPYALDHGGQSLTRDDVAPYTELMAASQPMIADVVLSAYPLTGHRCLLDVGGGDGSFLSAAARAAPQLQLQLFDLPEVAAIARERLAKAGLAGRTTISPGSFYDDPLPSGADVISLIRVVHDHDDDAVAHLFAKVRAALPADGILLLGEPMRDAAGGSDGVSAYFEIYLRAMGQGRPRSANRLRELLNVAGFSQVRVLRTRIPLIASVIVAKS
;
A
#
# COMPACT_ATOMS: atom_id res chain seq x y z
N MET A 1 -15.42 -28.59 17.05
CA MET A 1 -13.99 -28.28 17.22
C MET A 1 -13.11 -29.15 16.31
N GLU A 2 -13.29 -30.50 16.30
CA GLU A 2 -12.49 -31.41 15.48
C GLU A 2 -12.51 -31.04 13.98
N SER A 3 -13.70 -30.84 13.38
CA SER A 3 -13.83 -30.44 11.97
C SER A 3 -13.06 -29.13 11.64
N LEU A 4 -13.01 -28.17 12.57
CA LEU A 4 -12.25 -26.95 12.40
C LEU A 4 -10.74 -27.23 12.40
N CYS A 5 -10.27 -28.09 13.31
CA CYS A 5 -8.87 -28.48 13.36
C CYS A 5 -8.44 -29.27 12.12
N GLU A 6 -9.31 -30.16 11.61
CA GLU A 6 -9.05 -30.89 10.36
C GLU A 6 -8.95 -29.96 9.16
N ALA A 7 -9.88 -28.99 9.04
CA ALA A 7 -9.81 -27.96 8.00
C ALA A 7 -8.52 -27.14 8.11
N ALA A 8 -8.12 -26.76 9.32
CA ALA A 8 -6.87 -26.04 9.56
C ALA A 8 -5.63 -26.89 9.23
N CYS A 9 -5.68 -28.21 9.44
CA CYS A 9 -4.63 -29.13 9.01
C CYS A 9 -4.54 -29.22 7.48
N ALA A 10 -5.68 -29.32 6.80
CA ALA A 10 -5.71 -29.32 5.34
C ALA A 10 -5.14 -28.04 4.73
N LEU A 11 -5.29 -26.90 5.42
CA LEU A 11 -4.71 -25.59 5.07
C LEU A 11 -3.28 -25.40 5.60
N GLN A 12 -2.65 -26.43 6.18
CA GLN A 12 -1.29 -26.35 6.78
C GLN A 12 -1.15 -25.29 7.89
N LEU A 13 -2.25 -24.79 8.44
CA LEU A 13 -2.26 -23.91 9.59
C LEU A 13 -1.98 -24.66 10.88
N LEU A 14 -2.47 -25.90 10.95
CA LEU A 14 -2.18 -26.86 12.01
C LEU A 14 -1.57 -28.12 11.42
N GLU A 15 -0.98 -28.95 12.27
CA GLU A 15 -0.57 -30.31 11.99
C GLU A 15 -1.02 -31.23 13.12
N ARG A 16 -1.42 -32.46 12.78
CA ARG A 16 -1.83 -33.47 13.76
C ARG A 16 -0.58 -34.02 14.46
N ARG A 17 -0.55 -33.96 15.79
CA ARG A 17 0.54 -34.47 16.64
C ARG A 17 0.19 -35.73 17.40
N GLY A 18 -1.03 -36.27 17.20
CA GLY A 18 -1.56 -37.48 17.84
C GLY A 18 -3.06 -37.57 17.71
N ALA A 19 -3.70 -38.52 18.40
CA ALA A 19 -5.13 -38.81 18.22
C ALA A 19 -6.05 -37.57 18.47
N ALA A 20 -5.71 -36.73 19.43
CA ALA A 20 -6.49 -35.53 19.76
C ALA A 20 -5.61 -34.32 20.05
N ARG A 21 -4.38 -34.31 19.53
CA ARG A 21 -3.44 -33.17 19.72
C ARG A 21 -3.05 -32.58 18.39
N TYR A 22 -3.04 -31.25 18.35
CA TYR A 22 -2.66 -30.44 17.21
C TYR A 22 -1.51 -29.52 17.59
N GLY A 23 -0.62 -29.26 16.67
CA GLY A 23 0.45 -28.27 16.76
C GLY A 23 0.33 -27.25 15.63
N LEU A 24 1.16 -26.21 15.66
CA LEU A 24 1.24 -25.30 14.52
C LEU A 24 1.81 -26.01 13.30
N GLY A 25 1.12 -25.86 12.18
CA GLY A 25 1.64 -26.20 10.87
C GLY A 25 2.56 -25.10 10.33
N PRO A 26 3.23 -25.34 9.19
CA PRO A 26 4.17 -24.37 8.60
C PRO A 26 3.55 -22.99 8.35
N LEU A 27 2.34 -22.94 7.77
CA LEU A 27 1.63 -21.69 7.51
C LEU A 27 1.10 -21.05 8.79
N GLY A 28 0.70 -21.84 9.79
CA GLY A 28 0.29 -21.34 11.09
C GLY A 28 1.42 -20.68 11.85
N ALA A 29 2.62 -21.25 11.81
CA ALA A 29 3.81 -20.64 12.39
C ALA A 29 4.19 -19.34 11.69
N ALA A 30 4.15 -19.32 10.34
CA ALA A 30 4.40 -18.12 9.55
C ALA A 30 3.38 -17.01 9.87
N LEU A 31 2.10 -17.36 10.02
CA LEU A 31 1.02 -16.41 10.36
C LEU A 31 1.25 -15.76 11.73
N LEU A 32 1.63 -16.54 12.75
CA LEU A 32 1.93 -16.00 14.08
C LEU A 32 3.15 -15.07 14.09
N GLY A 33 4.13 -15.35 13.24
CA GLY A 33 5.32 -14.51 13.06
C GLY A 33 5.04 -13.19 12.32
N ASN A 34 3.83 -13.00 11.74
CA ASN A 34 3.49 -11.85 10.92
C ASN A 34 2.15 -11.23 11.36
N PRO A 35 2.13 -10.38 12.39
CA PRO A 35 0.90 -9.78 12.91
C PRO A 35 0.13 -8.96 11.87
N GLY A 36 0.82 -8.39 10.87
CA GLY A 36 0.19 -7.69 9.75
C GLY A 36 -0.68 -8.61 8.90
N ILE A 37 -0.26 -9.86 8.65
CA ILE A 37 -1.07 -10.85 7.93
C ILE A 37 -2.31 -11.20 8.75
N ALA A 38 -2.17 -11.42 10.06
CA ALA A 38 -3.29 -11.70 10.95
C ALA A 38 -4.30 -10.53 11.00
N ALA A 39 -3.82 -9.28 10.95
CA ALA A 39 -4.68 -8.09 10.84
C ALA A 39 -5.46 -8.07 9.51
N MET A 40 -4.78 -8.36 8.39
CA MET A 40 -5.44 -8.45 7.08
C MET A 40 -6.50 -9.56 7.02
N VAL A 41 -6.22 -10.74 7.58
CA VAL A 41 -7.20 -11.83 7.66
C VAL A 41 -8.45 -11.39 8.43
N ARG A 42 -8.30 -10.72 9.58
CA ARG A 42 -9.44 -10.18 10.34
C ARG A 42 -10.22 -9.12 9.57
N HIS A 43 -9.51 -8.23 8.87
CA HIS A 43 -10.11 -7.18 8.05
C HIS A 43 -10.99 -7.75 6.93
N HIS A 44 -10.65 -8.90 6.36
CA HIS A 44 -11.43 -9.54 5.29
C HIS A 44 -12.85 -9.95 5.70
N ALA A 45 -13.18 -9.94 6.99
CA ALA A 45 -14.57 -10.11 7.43
C ALA A 45 -15.51 -9.06 6.83
N ALA A 46 -15.03 -7.82 6.60
CA ALA A 46 -15.81 -6.77 5.93
C ALA A 46 -16.06 -7.12 4.46
N LEU A 47 -15.03 -7.58 3.73
CA LEU A 47 -15.18 -8.04 2.34
C LEU A 47 -16.16 -9.20 2.23
N TYR A 48 -16.05 -10.21 3.09
CA TYR A 48 -16.95 -11.36 3.05
C TYR A 48 -18.41 -10.97 3.34
N ALA A 49 -18.63 -9.96 4.17
CA ALA A 49 -19.98 -9.43 4.38
C ALA A 49 -20.52 -8.73 3.12
N ASP A 50 -19.70 -7.97 2.40
CA ASP A 50 -20.07 -7.32 1.14
C ASP A 50 -20.30 -8.34 0.01
N LEU A 51 -19.56 -9.45 0.02
CA LEU A 51 -19.75 -10.57 -0.92
C LEU A 51 -21.00 -11.40 -0.64
N GLY A 52 -21.80 -11.09 0.40
CA GLY A 52 -23.10 -11.68 0.62
C GLY A 52 -24.09 -11.43 -0.54
N ASP A 53 -23.94 -10.32 -1.28
CA ASP A 53 -24.58 -10.06 -2.56
C ASP A 53 -23.54 -9.61 -3.62
N PRO A 54 -22.84 -10.57 -4.26
CA PRO A 54 -21.81 -10.25 -5.23
C PRO A 54 -22.34 -9.57 -6.49
N LEU A 55 -23.61 -9.74 -6.83
CA LEU A 55 -24.22 -9.08 -7.99
C LEU A 55 -24.46 -7.60 -7.72
N ALA A 56 -24.91 -7.23 -6.53
CA ALA A 56 -25.06 -5.84 -6.12
C ALA A 56 -23.69 -5.14 -6.11
N LEU A 57 -22.66 -5.79 -5.57
CA LEU A 57 -21.28 -5.31 -5.58
C LEU A 57 -20.78 -5.04 -7.00
N LEU A 58 -20.93 -6.00 -7.92
CA LEU A 58 -20.46 -5.88 -9.30
C LEU A 58 -21.21 -4.81 -10.10
N ARG A 59 -22.49 -4.60 -9.82
CA ARG A 59 -23.33 -3.55 -10.44
C ARG A 59 -23.07 -2.16 -9.87
N GLY A 60 -22.35 -2.05 -8.75
CA GLY A 60 -22.08 -0.78 -8.10
C GLY A 60 -23.32 -0.16 -7.42
N HIS A 61 -24.39 -0.93 -7.18
CA HIS A 61 -25.63 -0.45 -6.61
C HIS A 61 -25.61 -0.37 -5.07
N ASP A 62 -24.64 -1.01 -4.44
CA ASP A 62 -24.53 -1.07 -3.00
C ASP A 62 -23.80 0.16 -2.47
N ARG A 63 -24.54 1.10 -1.90
CA ARG A 63 -24.01 2.32 -1.27
C ARG A 63 -23.56 2.07 0.19
N GLU A 64 -23.91 0.93 0.77
CA GLU A 64 -23.64 0.60 2.18
C GLU A 64 -22.53 -0.48 2.32
N ARG A 65 -21.53 -0.49 1.43
CA ARG A 65 -20.43 -1.43 1.49
C ARG A 65 -19.59 -1.19 2.75
N ARG A 66 -19.44 -2.24 3.56
CA ARG A 66 -18.68 -2.18 4.82
C ARG A 66 -17.22 -1.87 4.56
N LEU A 67 -16.67 -2.42 3.46
CA LEU A 67 -15.28 -2.20 3.10
C LEU A 67 -15.02 -0.76 2.64
N ALA A 68 -15.95 -0.14 1.90
CA ALA A 68 -15.85 1.25 1.51
C ALA A 68 -15.87 2.22 2.70
N HIS A 69 -16.68 1.91 3.74
CA HIS A 69 -16.66 2.70 4.97
C HIS A 69 -15.38 2.55 5.78
N TYR A 70 -14.71 1.40 5.65
CA TYR A 70 -13.42 1.20 6.29
C TYR A 70 -12.30 2.03 5.64
N TRP A 71 -12.50 2.44 4.39
CA TRP A 71 -11.57 3.30 3.65
C TRP A 71 -12.24 4.63 3.29
N PRO A 72 -12.30 5.57 4.22
CA PRO A 72 -13.08 6.80 4.10
C PRO A 72 -12.64 7.69 2.94
N TYR A 73 -11.38 7.59 2.49
CA TYR A 73 -10.85 8.34 1.34
C TYR A 73 -11.55 8.03 0.01
N ALA A 74 -12.19 6.85 -0.13
CA ALA A 74 -12.96 6.50 -1.31
C ALA A 74 -14.21 7.35 -1.49
N LEU A 75 -14.74 7.90 -0.39
CA LEU A 75 -15.99 8.65 -0.36
C LEU A 75 -15.77 10.17 -0.34
N ASP A 76 -14.62 10.61 0.13
CA ASP A 76 -14.24 12.03 0.22
C ASP A 76 -12.88 12.26 -0.42
N HIS A 77 -12.87 12.61 -1.70
CA HIS A 77 -11.64 12.84 -2.49
C HIS A 77 -10.74 13.95 -1.93
N GLY A 78 -11.28 14.88 -1.15
CA GLY A 78 -10.52 15.98 -0.54
C GLY A 78 -10.02 15.66 0.87
N GLY A 79 -10.60 14.69 1.56
CA GLY A 79 -10.22 14.31 2.93
C GLY A 79 -10.36 15.43 3.98
N GLN A 80 -11.02 16.54 3.63
CA GLN A 80 -11.08 17.73 4.47
C GLN A 80 -12.05 17.60 5.65
N SER A 81 -13.01 16.65 5.58
CA SER A 81 -14.00 16.40 6.63
C SER A 81 -13.66 15.21 7.52
N LEU A 82 -12.60 14.46 7.23
CA LEU A 82 -12.22 13.24 7.95
C LEU A 82 -11.60 13.59 9.30
N THR A 83 -12.03 12.85 10.34
CA THR A 83 -11.45 12.91 11.67
C THR A 83 -10.37 11.86 11.85
N ARG A 84 -9.59 11.98 12.94
CA ARG A 84 -8.59 10.96 13.31
C ARG A 84 -9.21 9.56 13.47
N ASP A 85 -10.40 9.49 14.06
CA ASP A 85 -11.08 8.20 14.30
C ASP A 85 -11.54 7.54 12.99
N ASP A 86 -11.81 8.33 11.95
CA ASP A 86 -12.14 7.82 10.62
C ASP A 86 -10.93 7.21 9.92
N VAL A 87 -9.75 7.81 10.06
CA VAL A 87 -8.55 7.40 9.31
C VAL A 87 -7.68 6.38 10.05
N ALA A 88 -7.70 6.34 11.39
CA ALA A 88 -6.80 5.52 12.20
C ALA A 88 -6.93 4.01 11.92
N PRO A 89 -8.13 3.40 11.81
CA PRO A 89 -8.24 1.95 11.60
C PRO A 89 -7.59 1.49 10.29
N TYR A 90 -7.78 2.23 9.20
CA TYR A 90 -7.15 1.91 7.92
C TYR A 90 -5.64 2.13 7.97
N THR A 91 -5.21 3.26 8.52
CA THR A 91 -3.79 3.60 8.67
C THR A 91 -3.05 2.55 9.49
N GLU A 92 -3.62 2.07 10.59
CA GLU A 92 -3.04 1.01 11.43
C GLU A 92 -2.94 -0.32 10.69
N LEU A 93 -3.97 -0.70 9.93
CA LEU A 93 -3.97 -1.91 9.12
C LEU A 93 -2.86 -1.87 8.06
N MET A 94 -2.74 -0.76 7.35
CA MET A 94 -1.69 -0.57 6.35
C MET A 94 -0.31 -0.60 6.98
N ALA A 95 -0.13 0.09 8.11
CA ALA A 95 1.11 0.10 8.88
C ALA A 95 1.57 -1.30 9.33
N ALA A 96 0.63 -2.16 9.73
CA ALA A 96 0.94 -3.51 10.21
C ALA A 96 1.59 -4.39 9.13
N SER A 97 1.25 -4.20 7.85
CA SER A 97 1.81 -4.94 6.71
C SER A 97 2.99 -4.22 6.04
N GLN A 98 3.19 -2.93 6.31
CA GLN A 98 4.18 -2.09 5.65
C GLN A 98 5.64 -2.55 5.79
N PRO A 99 6.10 -3.13 6.92
CA PRO A 99 7.48 -3.60 7.02
C PRO A 99 7.86 -4.63 5.96
N MET A 100 6.95 -5.55 5.63
CA MET A 100 7.17 -6.56 4.59
C MET A 100 7.23 -5.93 3.19
N ILE A 101 6.37 -4.95 2.91
CA ILE A 101 6.37 -4.20 1.64
C ILE A 101 7.68 -3.40 1.51
N ALA A 102 8.05 -2.67 2.57
CA ALA A 102 9.26 -1.85 2.58
C ALA A 102 10.52 -2.69 2.33
N ASP A 103 10.62 -3.87 2.93
CA ASP A 103 11.73 -4.79 2.71
C ASP A 103 11.83 -5.25 1.24
N VAL A 104 10.71 -5.56 0.60
CA VAL A 104 10.66 -5.92 -0.81
C VAL A 104 11.08 -4.75 -1.70
N VAL A 105 10.54 -3.56 -1.47
CA VAL A 105 10.80 -2.37 -2.29
C VAL A 105 12.26 -1.91 -2.14
N LEU A 106 12.74 -1.74 -0.90
CA LEU A 106 14.09 -1.24 -0.63
C LEU A 106 15.18 -2.24 -1.02
N SER A 107 14.88 -3.55 -1.02
CA SER A 107 15.80 -4.57 -1.58
C SER A 107 15.88 -4.50 -3.10
N ALA A 108 14.82 -4.11 -3.79
CA ALA A 108 14.81 -3.96 -5.24
C ALA A 108 15.42 -2.62 -5.71
N TYR A 109 15.25 -1.57 -4.92
CA TYR A 109 15.77 -0.23 -5.20
C TYR A 109 16.37 0.42 -3.95
N PRO A 110 17.71 0.31 -3.74
CA PRO A 110 18.39 0.95 -2.63
C PRO A 110 18.38 2.48 -2.74
N LEU A 111 18.14 3.17 -1.61
CA LEU A 111 18.05 4.64 -1.55
C LEU A 111 19.39 5.32 -1.16
N THR A 112 20.47 4.59 -1.02
CA THR A 112 21.77 5.09 -0.54
C THR A 112 22.41 6.17 -1.43
N GLY A 113 22.00 6.24 -2.70
CA GLY A 113 22.48 7.26 -3.66
C GLY A 113 21.64 8.53 -3.67
N HIS A 114 20.54 8.59 -2.91
CA HIS A 114 19.62 9.71 -2.87
C HIS A 114 19.87 10.64 -1.67
N ARG A 115 19.43 11.89 -1.79
CA ARG A 115 19.57 12.92 -0.77
C ARG A 115 18.29 13.16 0.01
N CYS A 116 17.15 13.14 -0.67
CA CYS A 116 15.86 13.43 -0.09
C CYS A 116 14.76 12.58 -0.73
N LEU A 117 14.03 11.87 0.11
CA LEU A 117 12.86 11.08 -0.26
C LEU A 117 11.57 11.82 0.15
N LEU A 118 10.66 12.03 -0.80
CA LEU A 118 9.27 12.39 -0.53
C LEU A 118 8.39 11.16 -0.68
N ASP A 119 7.70 10.76 0.38
CA ASP A 119 6.71 9.68 0.37
C ASP A 119 5.30 10.27 0.28
N VAL A 120 4.65 10.11 -0.87
CA VAL A 120 3.31 10.65 -1.15
C VAL A 120 2.29 9.56 -0.85
N GLY A 121 1.28 9.87 -0.03
CA GLY A 121 0.41 8.88 0.56
C GLY A 121 1.16 8.01 1.57
N GLY A 122 2.10 8.61 2.31
CA GLY A 122 3.06 7.92 3.18
C GLY A 122 2.46 7.28 4.45
N GLY A 123 1.14 7.46 4.68
CA GLY A 123 0.44 6.90 5.82
C GLY A 123 1.04 7.36 7.14
N ASP A 124 1.25 6.45 8.07
CA ASP A 124 1.85 6.73 9.37
C ASP A 124 3.38 6.91 9.35
N GLY A 125 4.02 6.93 8.17
CA GLY A 125 5.47 7.05 8.00
C GLY A 125 6.23 5.74 8.21
N SER A 126 5.56 4.58 8.18
CA SER A 126 6.20 3.27 8.32
C SER A 126 7.24 3.00 7.23
N PHE A 127 6.93 3.35 5.96
CA PHE A 127 7.88 3.22 4.86
C PHE A 127 9.07 4.16 5.04
N LEU A 128 8.85 5.43 5.39
CA LEU A 128 9.93 6.38 5.69
C LEU A 128 10.82 5.90 6.82
N SER A 129 10.25 5.29 7.86
CA SER A 129 11.04 4.71 8.96
C SER A 129 11.94 3.57 8.48
N ALA A 130 11.49 2.75 7.54
CA ALA A 130 12.30 1.70 6.93
C ALA A 130 13.39 2.30 6.01
N ALA A 131 13.03 3.27 5.17
CA ALA A 131 13.97 3.99 4.31
C ALA A 131 15.07 4.69 5.12
N ALA A 132 14.70 5.31 6.25
CA ALA A 132 15.62 5.97 7.17
C ALA A 132 16.66 5.01 7.78
N ARG A 133 16.29 3.76 8.04
CA ARG A 133 17.22 2.73 8.52
C ARG A 133 18.13 2.24 7.41
N ALA A 134 17.58 2.07 6.19
CA ALA A 134 18.34 1.60 5.03
C ALA A 134 19.31 2.66 4.48
N ALA A 135 18.97 3.95 4.61
CA ALA A 135 19.76 5.10 4.16
C ALA A 135 19.84 6.18 5.26
N PRO A 136 20.80 6.06 6.22
CA PRO A 136 20.87 6.94 7.39
C PRO A 136 21.05 8.43 7.10
N GLN A 137 21.61 8.77 5.93
CA GLN A 137 21.85 10.17 5.52
C GLN A 137 20.66 10.82 4.76
N LEU A 138 19.64 10.02 4.45
CA LEU A 138 18.50 10.46 3.64
C LEU A 138 17.65 11.47 4.43
N GLN A 139 17.40 12.64 3.84
CA GLN A 139 16.36 13.55 4.32
C GLN A 139 15.00 13.00 3.93
N LEU A 140 14.00 13.23 4.76
CA LEU A 140 12.69 12.63 4.62
C LEU A 140 11.61 13.70 4.49
N GLN A 141 10.71 13.50 3.54
CA GLN A 141 9.47 14.28 3.42
C GLN A 141 8.29 13.32 3.36
N LEU A 142 7.19 13.68 3.98
CA LEU A 142 5.93 12.96 3.92
C LEU A 142 4.84 13.92 3.47
N PHE A 143 3.99 13.47 2.56
CA PHE A 143 2.79 14.17 2.14
C PHE A 143 1.59 13.23 2.26
N ASP A 144 0.62 13.62 3.06
CA ASP A 144 -0.63 12.86 3.26
C ASP A 144 -1.72 13.80 3.79
N LEU A 145 -2.96 13.30 3.85
CA LEU A 145 -4.10 14.03 4.39
C LEU A 145 -3.82 14.54 5.82
N PRO A 146 -4.42 15.67 6.23
CA PRO A 146 -4.07 16.35 7.48
C PRO A 146 -4.07 15.44 8.71
N GLU A 147 -5.11 14.61 8.88
CA GLU A 147 -5.23 13.72 10.04
C GLU A 147 -4.24 12.54 9.99
N VAL A 148 -3.95 12.02 8.79
CA VAL A 148 -2.92 10.99 8.60
C VAL A 148 -1.52 11.56 8.85
N ALA A 149 -1.25 12.76 8.35
CA ALA A 149 0.01 13.47 8.60
C ALA A 149 0.24 13.76 10.10
N ALA A 150 -0.83 13.99 10.87
CA ALA A 150 -0.74 14.12 12.33
C ALA A 150 -0.31 12.80 12.99
N ILE A 151 -0.87 11.67 12.57
CA ILE A 151 -0.46 10.32 13.04
C ILE A 151 1.01 10.06 12.69
N ALA A 152 1.41 10.37 11.44
CA ALA A 152 2.79 10.22 10.99
C ALA A 152 3.77 11.04 11.83
N ARG A 153 3.41 12.27 12.18
CA ARG A 153 4.25 13.17 13.00
C ARG A 153 4.54 12.56 14.36
N GLU A 154 3.51 12.05 15.04
CA GLU A 154 3.67 11.39 16.34
C GLU A 154 4.56 10.15 16.25
N ARG A 155 4.35 9.31 15.23
CA ARG A 155 5.11 8.08 15.05
C ARG A 155 6.57 8.33 14.70
N LEU A 156 6.84 9.22 13.75
CA LEU A 156 8.19 9.55 13.32
C LEU A 156 8.98 10.25 14.44
N ALA A 157 8.31 11.06 15.26
CA ALA A 157 8.92 11.64 16.45
C ALA A 157 9.32 10.56 17.49
N LYS A 158 8.43 9.60 17.76
CA LYS A 158 8.73 8.43 18.63
C LYS A 158 9.88 7.58 18.08
N ALA A 159 10.05 7.53 16.76
CA ALA A 159 11.15 6.83 16.11
C ALA A 159 12.48 7.64 16.08
N GLY A 160 12.51 8.85 16.66
CA GLY A 160 13.69 9.73 16.65
C GLY A 160 13.99 10.37 15.30
N LEU A 161 13.01 10.42 14.38
CA LEU A 161 13.19 10.91 13.01
C LEU A 161 12.72 12.36 12.80
N ALA A 162 12.15 13.03 13.82
CA ALA A 162 11.58 14.35 13.70
C ALA A 162 12.59 15.40 13.17
N GLY A 163 13.86 15.32 13.58
CA GLY A 163 14.90 16.29 13.20
C GLY A 163 15.32 16.23 11.73
N ARG A 164 14.94 15.19 10.99
CA ARG A 164 15.24 15.04 9.54
C ARG A 164 14.04 14.73 8.68
N THR A 165 12.83 14.92 9.22
CA THR A 165 11.57 14.69 8.51
C THR A 165 10.75 15.96 8.44
N THR A 166 10.36 16.34 7.24
CA THR A 166 9.35 17.39 6.98
C THR A 166 8.02 16.71 6.64
N ILE A 167 6.94 17.11 7.30
CA ILE A 167 5.60 16.56 7.07
C ILE A 167 4.69 17.67 6.59
N SER A 168 4.18 17.51 5.37
CA SER A 168 3.28 18.44 4.70
C SER A 168 1.89 17.82 4.61
N PRO A 169 0.90 18.35 5.32
CA PRO A 169 -0.49 17.90 5.17
C PRO A 169 -1.08 18.44 3.86
N GLY A 170 -1.88 17.62 3.19
CA GLY A 170 -2.59 18.02 1.97
C GLY A 170 -3.17 16.83 1.20
N SER A 171 -3.99 17.15 0.20
CA SER A 171 -4.56 16.18 -0.74
C SER A 171 -3.84 16.28 -2.08
N PHE A 172 -3.34 15.18 -2.60
CA PHE A 172 -2.73 15.17 -3.93
C PHE A 172 -3.75 15.43 -5.06
N TYR A 173 -5.05 15.41 -4.75
CA TYR A 173 -6.07 15.87 -5.70
C TYR A 173 -6.02 17.39 -5.87
N ASP A 174 -5.95 18.12 -4.77
CA ASP A 174 -6.14 19.57 -4.75
C ASP A 174 -4.82 20.35 -4.59
N ASP A 175 -3.92 19.85 -3.72
CA ASP A 175 -2.73 20.58 -3.32
C ASP A 175 -1.50 20.24 -4.19
N PRO A 176 -0.54 21.18 -4.35
CA PRO A 176 0.75 20.89 -4.96
C PRO A 176 1.58 19.97 -4.05
N LEU A 177 2.37 19.08 -4.65
CA LEU A 177 3.32 18.27 -3.88
C LEU A 177 4.54 19.10 -3.45
N PRO A 178 5.13 18.80 -2.28
CA PRO A 178 6.38 19.42 -1.84
C PRO A 178 7.51 19.19 -2.85
N SER A 179 8.34 20.19 -3.04
CA SER A 179 9.54 20.12 -3.88
C SER A 179 10.80 19.80 -3.08
N GLY A 180 11.93 19.58 -3.79
CA GLY A 180 13.26 19.42 -3.18
C GLY A 180 13.69 17.96 -2.97
N ALA A 181 12.80 17.00 -3.13
CA ALA A 181 13.14 15.57 -3.17
C ALA A 181 13.76 15.20 -4.52
N ASP A 182 14.78 14.34 -4.51
CA ASP A 182 15.37 13.74 -5.72
C ASP A 182 14.83 12.33 -5.97
N VAL A 183 14.07 11.78 -5.03
CA VAL A 183 13.23 10.59 -5.21
C VAL A 183 11.86 10.80 -4.56
N ILE A 184 10.80 10.44 -5.29
CA ILE A 184 9.43 10.43 -4.78
C ILE A 184 8.95 8.98 -4.79
N SER A 185 8.37 8.52 -3.68
CA SER A 185 7.75 7.19 -3.57
C SER A 185 6.23 7.28 -3.59
N LEU A 186 5.63 6.28 -4.25
CA LEU A 186 4.21 5.95 -4.20
C LEU A 186 4.12 4.46 -3.85
N ILE A 187 3.87 4.14 -2.59
CA ILE A 187 3.88 2.77 -2.09
C ILE A 187 2.48 2.35 -1.67
N ARG A 188 1.85 1.50 -2.48
CA ARG A 188 0.45 1.09 -2.30
C ARG A 188 -0.53 2.27 -2.31
N VAL A 189 -0.37 3.15 -3.28
CA VAL A 189 -1.22 4.32 -3.45
C VAL A 189 -2.05 4.21 -4.73
N VAL A 190 -1.40 3.90 -5.85
CA VAL A 190 -2.01 4.03 -7.18
C VAL A 190 -3.13 3.02 -7.44
N HIS A 191 -3.08 1.84 -6.80
CA HIS A 191 -4.10 0.81 -6.99
C HIS A 191 -5.46 1.20 -6.39
N ASP A 192 -5.49 2.16 -5.45
CA ASP A 192 -6.70 2.61 -4.78
C ASP A 192 -7.52 3.64 -5.60
N HIS A 193 -6.94 4.14 -6.69
CA HIS A 193 -7.53 5.22 -7.50
C HIS A 193 -7.81 4.79 -8.94
N ASP A 194 -8.71 5.50 -9.63
CA ASP A 194 -8.98 5.32 -11.05
C ASP A 194 -7.84 5.86 -11.94
N ASP A 195 -7.94 5.65 -13.25
CA ASP A 195 -6.87 6.02 -14.19
C ASP A 195 -6.70 7.53 -14.32
N ASP A 196 -7.78 8.31 -14.18
CA ASP A 196 -7.73 9.78 -14.32
C ASP A 196 -7.04 10.39 -13.11
N ALA A 197 -7.39 9.93 -11.91
CA ALA A 197 -6.71 10.33 -10.67
C ALA A 197 -5.23 9.95 -10.67
N VAL A 198 -4.89 8.75 -11.16
CA VAL A 198 -3.50 8.29 -11.26
C VAL A 198 -2.71 9.11 -12.28
N ALA A 199 -3.29 9.43 -13.43
CA ALA A 199 -2.64 10.27 -14.43
C ALA A 199 -2.37 11.68 -13.87
N HIS A 200 -3.34 12.25 -13.14
CA HIS A 200 -3.18 13.54 -12.45
C HIS A 200 -2.07 13.49 -11.40
N LEU A 201 -2.06 12.46 -10.55
CA LEU A 201 -1.03 12.26 -9.54
C LEU A 201 0.37 12.13 -10.17
N PHE A 202 0.51 11.35 -11.25
CA PHE A 202 1.80 11.21 -11.95
C PHE A 202 2.28 12.53 -12.54
N ALA A 203 1.39 13.36 -13.08
CA ALA A 203 1.74 14.70 -13.57
C ALA A 203 2.24 15.61 -12.43
N LYS A 204 1.58 15.58 -11.26
CA LYS A 204 2.04 16.34 -10.06
C LYS A 204 3.39 15.82 -9.56
N VAL A 205 3.60 14.51 -9.50
CA VAL A 205 4.89 13.91 -9.12
C VAL A 205 5.99 14.33 -10.10
N ARG A 206 5.69 14.30 -11.41
CA ARG A 206 6.63 14.74 -12.43
C ARG A 206 7.02 16.21 -12.28
N ALA A 207 6.07 17.08 -11.94
CA ALA A 207 6.30 18.51 -11.72
C ALA A 207 7.10 18.81 -10.44
N ALA A 208 6.97 17.98 -9.40
CA ALA A 208 7.69 18.15 -8.13
C ALA A 208 9.13 17.61 -8.17
N LEU A 209 9.45 16.70 -9.10
CA LEU A 209 10.77 16.13 -9.27
C LEU A 209 11.71 17.02 -10.09
N PRO A 210 13.02 17.08 -9.76
CA PRO A 210 14.03 17.69 -10.64
C PRO A 210 14.19 16.87 -11.94
N ALA A 211 14.88 17.43 -12.93
CA ALA A 211 15.06 16.85 -14.26
C ALA A 211 15.67 15.44 -14.26
N ASP A 212 16.46 15.08 -13.25
CA ASP A 212 17.06 13.75 -13.07
C ASP A 212 16.43 12.98 -11.90
N GLY A 213 15.29 13.45 -11.40
CA GLY A 213 14.60 12.85 -10.27
C GLY A 213 13.98 11.49 -10.60
N ILE A 214 13.74 10.72 -9.56
CA ILE A 214 13.25 9.35 -9.67
C ILE A 214 11.88 9.23 -9.02
N LEU A 215 10.94 8.63 -9.73
CA LEU A 215 9.73 8.04 -9.14
C LEU A 215 10.00 6.58 -8.80
N LEU A 216 9.77 6.22 -7.56
CA LEU A 216 9.77 4.84 -7.04
C LEU A 216 8.32 4.41 -6.76
N LEU A 217 7.80 3.52 -7.59
CA LEU A 217 6.45 2.99 -7.47
C LEU A 217 6.50 1.56 -6.93
N GLY A 218 5.81 1.28 -5.83
CA GLY A 218 5.70 -0.05 -5.22
C GLY A 218 4.24 -0.48 -5.08
N GLU A 219 3.79 -1.43 -5.93
CA GLU A 219 2.37 -1.78 -6.07
C GLU A 219 2.15 -3.29 -6.22
N PRO A 220 1.05 -3.84 -5.72
CA PRO A 220 0.57 -5.14 -6.17
C PRO A 220 0.06 -5.03 -7.61
N MET A 221 0.79 -5.60 -8.56
CA MET A 221 0.45 -5.53 -9.99
C MET A 221 -0.29 -6.78 -10.46
N ARG A 222 -1.21 -6.61 -11.43
CA ARG A 222 -2.06 -7.69 -11.97
C ARG A 222 -1.25 -8.83 -12.60
N ASP A 223 -0.15 -8.50 -13.29
CA ASP A 223 0.72 -9.41 -14.04
C ASP A 223 2.01 -9.74 -13.29
N ALA A 224 1.99 -9.68 -11.96
CA ALA A 224 3.14 -9.96 -11.12
C ALA A 224 3.63 -11.41 -11.34
N ALA A 225 4.93 -11.57 -11.59
CA ALA A 225 5.54 -12.89 -11.78
C ALA A 225 5.32 -13.77 -10.53
N GLY A 226 4.84 -15.00 -10.75
CA GLY A 226 4.50 -15.95 -9.67
C GLY A 226 3.14 -15.70 -9.01
N GLY A 227 2.38 -14.67 -9.43
CA GLY A 227 0.99 -14.51 -9.08
C GLY A 227 0.10 -15.47 -9.89
N SER A 228 -0.96 -16.00 -9.27
CA SER A 228 -2.01 -16.68 -10.02
C SER A 228 -3.07 -15.69 -10.49
N ASP A 229 -3.71 -15.95 -11.61
CA ASP A 229 -4.86 -15.15 -12.10
C ASP A 229 -5.95 -15.03 -11.03
N GLY A 230 -6.13 -16.07 -10.21
CA GLY A 230 -7.08 -16.06 -9.10
C GLY A 230 -6.76 -15.03 -8.01
N VAL A 231 -5.49 -14.82 -7.69
CA VAL A 231 -5.09 -13.79 -6.71
C VAL A 231 -5.34 -12.39 -7.28
N SER A 232 -5.01 -12.17 -8.54
CA SER A 232 -5.28 -10.89 -9.22
C SER A 232 -6.77 -10.60 -9.31
N ALA A 233 -7.60 -11.59 -9.65
CA ALA A 233 -9.05 -11.46 -9.69
C ALA A 233 -9.65 -11.19 -8.30
N TYR A 234 -9.15 -11.87 -7.28
CA TYR A 234 -9.57 -11.63 -5.88
C TYR A 234 -9.26 -10.20 -5.45
N PHE A 235 -8.05 -9.72 -5.73
CA PHE A 235 -7.64 -8.36 -5.38
C PHE A 235 -8.44 -7.29 -6.16
N GLU A 236 -8.82 -7.57 -7.41
CA GLU A 236 -9.71 -6.70 -8.17
C GLU A 236 -11.10 -6.57 -7.53
N ILE A 237 -11.68 -7.70 -7.08
CA ILE A 237 -12.95 -7.69 -6.35
C ILE A 237 -12.82 -6.93 -5.03
N TYR A 238 -11.73 -7.12 -4.31
CA TYR A 238 -11.44 -6.40 -3.06
C TYR A 238 -11.40 -4.89 -3.29
N LEU A 239 -10.62 -4.40 -4.26
CA LEU A 239 -10.52 -2.97 -4.57
C LEU A 239 -11.86 -2.40 -5.06
N ARG A 240 -12.64 -3.18 -5.81
CA ARG A 240 -13.99 -2.79 -6.22
C ARG A 240 -14.94 -2.65 -5.03
N ALA A 241 -14.80 -3.51 -4.02
CA ALA A 241 -15.56 -3.39 -2.77
C ALA A 241 -15.12 -2.17 -1.96
N MET A 242 -13.83 -1.83 -1.98
CA MET A 242 -13.32 -0.60 -1.35
C MET A 242 -13.80 0.67 -2.04
N GLY A 243 -13.88 0.70 -3.37
CA GLY A 243 -14.28 1.92 -4.08
C GLY A 243 -13.97 1.91 -5.57
N GLN A 244 -13.05 2.74 -6.02
CA GLN A 244 -12.74 3.01 -7.42
C GLN A 244 -11.44 2.36 -7.92
N GLY A 245 -10.66 1.77 -7.00
CA GLY A 245 -9.36 1.21 -7.30
C GLY A 245 -9.39 -0.03 -8.20
N ARG A 246 -8.24 -0.33 -8.79
CA ARG A 246 -8.00 -1.57 -9.54
C ARG A 246 -6.51 -1.92 -9.59
N PRO A 247 -6.16 -3.19 -9.59
CA PRO A 247 -4.79 -3.60 -9.86
C PRO A 247 -4.47 -3.36 -11.34
N ARG A 248 -3.34 -2.70 -11.62
CA ARG A 248 -2.88 -2.43 -12.98
C ARG A 248 -1.75 -3.36 -13.36
N SER A 249 -1.64 -3.68 -14.65
CA SER A 249 -0.45 -4.32 -15.18
C SER A 249 0.73 -3.35 -15.23
N ALA A 250 1.95 -3.88 -15.22
CA ALA A 250 3.14 -3.07 -15.39
C ALA A 250 3.14 -2.28 -16.72
N ASN A 251 2.54 -2.84 -17.77
CA ASN A 251 2.39 -2.17 -19.06
C ASN A 251 1.44 -0.96 -18.94
N ARG A 252 0.29 -1.12 -18.26
CA ARG A 252 -0.63 0.00 -18.07
C ARG A 252 -0.02 1.12 -17.25
N LEU A 253 0.71 0.80 -16.20
CA LEU A 253 1.44 1.81 -15.41
C LEU A 253 2.51 2.53 -16.25
N ARG A 254 3.23 1.80 -17.13
CA ARG A 254 4.20 2.39 -18.03
C ARG A 254 3.55 3.38 -19.01
N GLU A 255 2.39 3.03 -19.58
CA GLU A 255 1.63 3.93 -20.45
C GLU A 255 1.27 5.24 -19.73
N LEU A 256 0.69 5.15 -18.52
CA LEU A 256 0.30 6.32 -17.74
C LEU A 256 1.52 7.18 -17.36
N LEU A 257 2.64 6.57 -17.00
CA LEU A 257 3.90 7.27 -16.69
C LEU A 257 4.46 7.98 -17.93
N ASN A 258 4.46 7.33 -19.10
CA ASN A 258 4.92 7.95 -20.33
C ASN A 258 4.07 9.15 -20.73
N VAL A 259 2.73 9.05 -20.57
CA VAL A 259 1.81 10.20 -20.80
C VAL A 259 2.10 11.34 -19.85
N ALA A 260 2.46 11.06 -18.60
CA ALA A 260 2.86 12.08 -17.61
C ALA A 260 4.28 12.67 -17.84
N GLY A 261 5.01 12.19 -18.88
CA GLY A 261 6.31 12.71 -19.27
C GLY A 261 7.51 12.05 -18.57
N PHE A 262 7.30 10.90 -17.89
CA PHE A 262 8.41 10.10 -17.39
C PHE A 262 9.11 9.33 -18.50
N SER A 263 10.42 9.16 -18.33
CA SER A 263 11.28 8.40 -19.25
C SER A 263 11.90 7.19 -18.53
N GLN A 264 12.54 6.30 -19.28
CA GLN A 264 13.29 5.16 -18.74
C GLN A 264 12.51 4.34 -17.70
N VAL A 265 11.22 4.08 -17.98
CA VAL A 265 10.35 3.31 -17.09
C VAL A 265 10.78 1.84 -17.06
N ARG A 266 11.26 1.38 -15.91
CA ARG A 266 11.78 0.02 -15.70
C ARG A 266 11.03 -0.70 -14.60
N VAL A 267 10.64 -1.95 -14.88
CA VAL A 267 10.13 -2.88 -13.86
C VAL A 267 11.32 -3.60 -13.25
N LEU A 268 11.46 -3.51 -11.94
CA LEU A 268 12.53 -4.19 -11.21
C LEU A 268 12.04 -5.56 -10.70
N ARG A 269 12.95 -6.52 -10.64
CA ARG A 269 12.66 -7.81 -10.02
C ARG A 269 12.57 -7.64 -8.51
N THR A 270 11.52 -8.17 -7.91
CA THR A 270 11.35 -8.24 -6.46
C THR A 270 11.38 -9.69 -5.99
N ARG A 271 11.67 -9.91 -4.71
CA ARG A 271 11.70 -11.26 -4.13
C ARG A 271 10.30 -11.87 -4.01
N ILE A 272 9.29 -11.03 -3.81
CA ILE A 272 7.89 -11.45 -3.65
C ILE A 272 7.00 -10.52 -4.49
N PRO A 273 6.97 -10.70 -5.83
CA PRO A 273 6.25 -9.79 -6.74
C PRO A 273 4.75 -9.71 -6.45
N LEU A 274 4.18 -10.76 -5.86
CA LEU A 274 2.78 -10.81 -5.45
C LEU A 274 2.44 -9.75 -4.40
N ILE A 275 3.38 -9.45 -3.49
CA ILE A 275 3.19 -8.46 -2.42
C ILE A 275 3.43 -7.05 -2.95
N ALA A 276 4.53 -6.87 -3.69
CA ALA A 276 4.86 -5.63 -4.35
C ALA A 276 5.78 -5.88 -5.55
N SER A 277 5.36 -5.39 -6.70
CA SER A 277 6.22 -5.18 -7.86
C SER A 277 6.70 -3.73 -7.85
N VAL A 278 7.91 -3.48 -8.35
CA VAL A 278 8.54 -2.17 -8.29
C VAL A 278 8.75 -1.62 -9.70
N ILE A 279 8.33 -0.38 -9.91
CA ILE A 279 8.69 0.40 -11.10
C ILE A 279 9.54 1.58 -10.66
N VAL A 280 10.58 1.84 -11.45
CA VAL A 280 11.39 3.06 -11.36
C VAL A 280 11.27 3.81 -12.67
N ALA A 281 10.95 5.09 -12.59
CA ALA A 281 10.83 5.98 -13.75
C ALA A 281 11.66 7.25 -13.52
N LYS A 282 12.33 7.70 -14.58
CA LYS A 282 13.12 8.94 -14.54
C LYS A 282 12.26 10.13 -14.97
N SER A 283 12.37 11.21 -14.23
CA SER A 283 11.73 12.49 -14.52
C SER A 283 12.26 13.14 -15.79
#